data_a1220277f326d27d645b444dd1711327
#
_entry.id   a1220277f326d27d645b444dd1711327
#
_cell.length_a   1.000
_cell.length_b   1.000
_cell.length_c   1.000
_cell.angle_alpha   90.00
_cell.angle_beta   90.00
_cell.angle_gamma   90.00
#
_symmetry.space_group_name_H-M   'P 1'
#
loop_
_entity.id
_entity.type
_entity.pdbx_description
1 polymer ?
#
loop_
_entity_poly.entity_id
_entity_poly.type
_entity_poly.pdbx_seq_one_letter_code
_entity_poly.pdbx_strand_id
1 'polypeptide(L)' 'MQDLEFTPTGEFIELHQLLKVSGVVDSGGAGKALVASGEVQVDGRQELRKTAKIRPGQSVTVGDVRIRVLR' A
#
# COMPACT_ATOMS: atom_id res chain seq x y z
N MET A 1 0.67 15.32 6.25
CA MET A 1 0.54 14.00 5.60
C MET A 1 1.33 13.98 4.31
N GLN A 2 2.12 12.94 4.08
CA GLN A 2 2.87 12.80 2.86
C GLN A 2 2.02 12.07 1.81
N ASP A 3 1.92 12.65 0.63
CA ASP A 3 1.18 12.03 -0.48
C ASP A 3 2.16 11.48 -1.51
N LEU A 4 2.01 10.20 -1.80
CA LEU A 4 2.79 9.52 -2.82
C LEU A 4 1.85 9.02 -3.91
N GLU A 5 2.40 8.81 -5.10
CA GLU A 5 1.64 8.31 -6.24
C GLU A 5 2.39 7.13 -6.85
N PHE A 6 1.66 6.13 -7.31
CA PHE A 6 2.25 4.95 -7.92
C PHE A 6 1.36 4.48 -9.07
N THR A 7 1.98 4.18 -10.20
CA THR A 7 1.30 3.62 -11.37
C THR A 7 1.78 2.18 -11.56
N PRO A 8 0.92 1.17 -11.35
CA PRO A 8 1.33 -0.22 -11.53
C PRO A 8 1.54 -0.54 -13.01
N THR A 9 2.41 -1.51 -13.29
CA THR A 9 2.66 -1.95 -14.66
C THR A 9 1.59 -2.90 -15.18
N GLY A 10 0.77 -3.46 -14.30
CA GLY A 10 -0.34 -4.34 -14.64
C GLY A 10 -1.66 -3.79 -14.14
N GLU A 11 -2.62 -4.66 -13.95
CA GLU A 11 -3.96 -4.27 -13.51
C GLU A 11 -4.02 -3.95 -12.03
N PHE A 12 -3.05 -4.42 -11.24
CA PHE A 12 -3.01 -4.21 -9.80
C PHE A 12 -1.59 -4.40 -9.28
N ILE A 13 -1.40 -4.04 -8.02
CA ILE A 13 -0.19 -4.36 -7.27
C ILE A 13 -0.61 -4.92 -5.91
N GLU A 14 0.10 -5.92 -5.41
CA GLU A 14 -0.18 -6.45 -4.07
C GLU A 14 0.23 -5.44 -3.01
N LEU A 15 -0.55 -5.39 -1.92
CA LEU A 15 -0.40 -4.36 -0.90
C LEU A 15 1.01 -4.30 -0.32
N HIS A 16 1.58 -5.45 0.09
CA HIS A 16 2.92 -5.46 0.67
C HIS A 16 3.98 -4.97 -0.34
N GLN A 17 3.79 -5.26 -1.63
CA GLN A 17 4.71 -4.79 -2.66
C GLN A 17 4.58 -3.29 -2.88
N LEU A 18 3.36 -2.76 -2.83
CA LEU A 18 3.14 -1.33 -2.96
C LEU A 18 3.88 -0.57 -1.85
N LEU A 19 3.83 -1.07 -0.63
CA LEU A 19 4.53 -0.45 0.50
C LEU A 19 6.03 -0.46 0.29
N LYS A 20 6.57 -1.51 -0.31
CA LYS A 20 7.99 -1.61 -0.60
C LYS A 20 8.41 -0.66 -1.71
N VAL A 21 7.73 -0.69 -2.86
CA VAL A 21 8.14 0.11 -4.03
C VAL A 21 7.92 1.60 -3.80
N SER A 22 7.00 1.97 -2.93
CA SER A 22 6.77 3.37 -2.58
C SER A 22 7.77 3.91 -1.55
N GLY A 23 8.61 3.03 -0.99
CA GLY A 23 9.63 3.44 -0.03
C GLY A 23 9.15 3.55 1.41
N VAL A 24 7.92 3.13 1.70
CA VAL A 24 7.41 3.14 3.07
C VAL A 24 8.16 2.12 3.93
N VAL A 25 8.51 0.98 3.33
CA VAL A 25 9.31 -0.05 3.99
C VAL A 25 10.48 -0.45 3.10
N ASP A 26 11.48 -1.11 3.68
CA ASP A 26 12.71 -1.48 2.97
C ASP A 26 12.62 -2.81 2.23
N SER A 27 11.68 -3.67 2.60
CA SER A 27 11.62 -5.01 2.05
C SER A 27 10.19 -5.52 2.00
N GLY A 28 9.96 -6.57 1.23
CA GLY A 28 8.66 -7.23 1.18
C GLY A 28 8.25 -7.82 2.52
N GLY A 29 9.23 -8.35 3.28
CA GLY A 29 8.95 -8.88 4.61
C GLY A 29 8.51 -7.79 5.58
N ALA A 30 9.14 -6.62 5.52
CA ALA A 30 8.73 -5.48 6.34
C ALA A 30 7.32 -5.01 5.94
N GLY A 31 7.01 -5.03 4.64
CA GLY A 31 5.67 -4.68 4.17
C GLY A 31 4.62 -5.64 4.71
N LYS A 32 4.90 -6.93 4.70
CA LYS A 32 3.99 -7.94 5.24
C LYS A 32 3.75 -7.75 6.74
N ALA A 33 4.81 -7.46 7.49
CA ALA A 33 4.70 -7.20 8.92
C ALA A 33 3.87 -5.95 9.21
N LEU A 34 4.05 -4.90 8.42
CA LEU A 34 3.31 -3.67 8.59
C LEU A 34 1.81 -3.88 8.35
N VAL A 35 1.45 -4.64 7.31
CA VAL A 35 0.05 -4.95 7.05
C VAL A 35 -0.53 -5.76 8.21
N ALA A 36 0.21 -6.73 8.71
CA ALA A 36 -0.25 -7.58 9.81
C ALA A 36 -0.44 -6.81 11.11
N SER A 37 0.25 -5.69 11.28
CA SER A 37 0.14 -4.87 12.48
C SER A 37 -1.20 -4.15 12.61
N GLY A 38 -1.97 -4.07 11.52
CA GLY A 38 -3.26 -3.39 11.52
C GLY A 38 -3.18 -1.89 11.25
N GLU A 39 -1.99 -1.38 10.94
CA GLU A 39 -1.80 0.06 10.73
C GLU A 39 -2.13 0.52 9.31
N VAL A 40 -2.33 -0.40 8.38
CA VAL A 40 -2.55 -0.08 6.98
C VAL A 40 -4.04 -0.03 6.66
N GLN A 41 -4.46 1.03 5.98
CA GLN A 41 -5.84 1.18 5.52
C GLN A 41 -5.86 1.28 4.01
N VAL A 42 -6.87 0.68 3.39
CA VAL A 42 -7.13 0.79 1.96
C VAL A 42 -8.51 1.44 1.80
N ASP A 43 -8.55 2.58 1.12
CA ASP A 43 -9.78 3.37 0.94
C ASP A 43 -10.48 3.66 2.27
N GLY A 44 -9.69 3.94 3.31
CA GLY A 44 -10.19 4.30 4.63
C GLY A 44 -10.56 3.13 5.53
N ARG A 45 -10.35 1.89 5.09
CA ARG A 45 -10.66 0.70 5.89
C ARG A 45 -9.40 -0.09 6.21
N GLN A 46 -9.31 -0.60 7.42
CA GLN A 46 -8.19 -1.44 7.82
C GLN A 46 -8.09 -2.66 6.89
N GLU A 47 -6.89 -2.94 6.39
CA GLU A 47 -6.64 -4.10 5.55
C GLU A 47 -5.55 -4.93 6.20
N LEU A 48 -5.87 -6.21 6.46
CA LEU A 48 -4.94 -7.13 7.11
C LEU A 48 -4.34 -8.15 6.13
N ARG A 49 -4.81 -8.17 4.88
CA ARG A 49 -4.31 -9.10 3.88
C ARG A 49 -3.13 -8.49 3.15
N LYS A 50 -1.94 -9.05 3.35
CA LYS A 50 -0.71 -8.57 2.73
C LYS A 50 -0.73 -8.68 1.21
N THR A 51 -1.50 -9.62 0.67
CA THR A 51 -1.60 -9.83 -0.77
C THR A 51 -2.86 -9.20 -1.37
N ALA A 52 -3.54 -8.32 -0.64
CA ALA A 52 -4.69 -7.61 -1.17
C ALA A 52 -4.30 -6.90 -2.46
N LYS A 53 -5.14 -7.02 -3.48
CA LYS A 53 -4.87 -6.42 -4.80
C LYS A 53 -5.32 -4.97 -4.79
N ILE A 54 -4.36 -4.08 -5.00
CA ILE A 54 -4.63 -2.64 -5.02
C ILE A 54 -4.64 -2.20 -6.48
N ARG A 55 -5.75 -1.60 -6.89
CA ARG A 55 -6.00 -1.23 -8.28
C ARG A 55 -5.98 0.28 -8.45
N PRO A 56 -5.82 0.77 -9.68
CA PRO A 56 -5.92 2.21 -9.94
C PRO A 56 -7.24 2.78 -9.40
N GLY A 57 -7.17 3.95 -8.80
CA GLY A 57 -8.30 4.59 -8.16
C GLY A 57 -8.39 4.36 -6.67
N GLN A 58 -7.63 3.41 -6.14
CA GLN A 58 -7.59 3.16 -4.71
C GLN A 58 -6.45 3.93 -4.04
N SER A 59 -6.57 4.14 -2.74
CA SER A 59 -5.51 4.77 -1.95
C SER A 59 -5.20 3.94 -0.72
N VAL A 60 -3.93 3.96 -0.34
CA VAL A 60 -3.43 3.22 0.83
C VAL A 60 -2.88 4.24 1.81
N THR A 61 -3.30 4.15 3.07
CA THR A 61 -2.87 5.07 4.11
C THR A 61 -2.19 4.28 5.23
N VAL A 62 -1.04 4.75 5.66
CA VAL A 62 -0.34 4.20 6.81
C VAL A 62 0.36 5.35 7.53
N GLY A 63 -0.02 5.57 8.80
CA GLY A 63 0.52 6.71 9.56
C GLY A 63 0.26 8.02 8.83
N ASP A 64 1.33 8.76 8.58
CA ASP A 64 1.27 10.06 7.91
C ASP A 64 1.47 9.96 6.40
N VAL A 65 1.43 8.77 5.83
CA VAL A 65 1.67 8.55 4.40
C VAL A 65 0.40 8.05 3.73
N ARG A 66 0.08 8.65 2.58
CA ARG A 66 -1.00 8.18 1.73
C ARG A 66 -0.44 7.94 0.34
N ILE A 67 -0.70 6.74 -0.20
CA ILE A 67 -0.25 6.35 -1.54
C ILE A 67 -1.49 6.25 -2.42
N ARG A 68 -1.53 7.06 -3.47
CA ARG A 68 -2.60 6.97 -4.46
C ARG A 68 -2.13 6.14 -5.63
N VAL A 69 -2.93 5.16 -6.01
CA VAL A 69 -2.62 4.28 -7.14
C VAL A 69 -3.28 4.86 -8.39
N LEU A 70 -2.48 5.15 -9.39
CA LEU A 70 -2.90 5.82 -10.61
C LEU A 70 -2.97 4.83 -11.78
N ARG A 71 -3.62 5.28 -12.84
CA ARG A 71 -3.66 4.54 -14.10
C ARG A 71 -2.46 4.83 -14.96
#